data_324d20caa5f56f3379e3a7c96838178f
#
_entry.id   324d20caa5f56f3379e3a7c96838178f
#
_cell.length_a   1.000
_cell.length_b   1.000
_cell.length_c   1.000
_cell.angle_alpha   90.00
_cell.angle_beta   90.00
_cell.angle_gamma   90.00
#
_symmetry.space_group_name_H-M   'P 1'
#
loop_
_entity.id
_entity.type
_entity.pdbx_description
1 polymer ?
#
loop_
_entity_poly.entity_id
_entity_poly.type
_entity_poly.pdbx_seq_one_letter_code
_entity_poly.pdbx_strand_id
1 'polypeptide(L)'
;MRQTAGRDQLGQIAPLFAHLNDDVLFGEVWEQGAIDAKTKCIVTVVTLMASGITDSSLRYHLQNAKAHGVTRDEIVAVVTHAAMYCGWPKGWAVFRMIKDVWGDEPADPSAPQGLSTDFPMGQPNDAYAQYFVGRSWLAPLGDPQLGAANVTFEPGCRNNWHIHHKGGQVLICVAGRGWYQEWDKPARALGPGDVVSIPPEVKHWHGAAADSWFQHIALAVPAEGDSAEWLEPVSQEDYEGLE
;
A
#
# COMPACT_ATOMS: atom_id res chain seq x y z
N MET A 1 19.56 -9.69 -9.57
CA MET A 1 20.83 -10.48 -9.54
C MET A 1 20.48 -11.90 -9.99
N ARG A 2 21.16 -12.47 -10.97
CA ARG A 2 20.82 -13.80 -11.50
C ARG A 2 21.07 -14.86 -10.43
N GLN A 3 20.13 -15.79 -10.24
CA GLN A 3 20.27 -16.89 -9.28
C GLN A 3 21.35 -17.88 -9.74
N THR A 4 22.22 -18.33 -8.83
CA THR A 4 23.30 -19.29 -9.09
C THR A 4 23.34 -20.44 -8.07
N ALA A 5 22.43 -20.46 -7.10
CA ALA A 5 22.43 -21.42 -6.01
C ALA A 5 22.39 -22.90 -6.48
N GLY A 6 21.70 -23.16 -7.60
CA GLY A 6 21.68 -24.49 -8.20
C GLY A 6 23.08 -24.95 -8.63
N ARG A 7 23.81 -24.10 -9.36
CA ARG A 7 25.19 -24.39 -9.81
C ARG A 7 26.16 -24.50 -8.64
N ASP A 8 26.03 -23.58 -7.68
CA ASP A 8 26.97 -23.51 -6.56
C ASP A 8 26.85 -24.74 -5.64
N GLN A 9 25.65 -25.25 -5.43
CA GLN A 9 25.37 -26.33 -4.49
C GLN A 9 25.32 -27.72 -5.17
N LEU A 10 24.77 -27.79 -6.37
CA LEU A 10 24.45 -29.07 -7.03
C LEU A 10 25.08 -29.23 -8.40
N GLY A 11 25.81 -28.26 -8.93
CA GLY A 11 26.34 -28.27 -10.28
C GLY A 11 27.21 -29.45 -10.60
N GLN A 12 27.95 -30.01 -9.62
CA GLN A 12 28.81 -31.19 -9.82
C GLN A 12 28.04 -32.50 -9.77
N ILE A 13 27.01 -32.62 -8.97
CA ILE A 13 26.25 -33.87 -8.76
C ILE A 13 24.97 -33.95 -9.60
N ALA A 14 24.37 -32.80 -9.93
CA ALA A 14 23.11 -32.70 -10.66
C ALA A 14 23.13 -31.51 -11.64
N PRO A 15 24.00 -31.48 -12.66
CA PRO A 15 24.20 -30.32 -13.53
C PRO A 15 22.94 -29.93 -14.32
N LEU A 16 22.10 -30.87 -14.74
CA LEU A 16 20.84 -30.59 -15.40
C LEU A 16 19.85 -29.94 -14.45
N PHE A 17 19.75 -30.44 -13.22
CA PHE A 17 18.87 -29.82 -12.20
C PHE A 17 19.32 -28.40 -11.88
N ALA A 18 20.63 -28.18 -11.73
CA ALA A 18 21.19 -26.84 -11.48
C ALA A 18 20.86 -25.85 -12.62
N HIS A 19 20.97 -26.31 -13.87
CA HIS A 19 20.57 -25.52 -15.04
C HIS A 19 19.08 -25.21 -15.03
N LEU A 20 18.22 -26.20 -14.81
CA LEU A 20 16.77 -26.00 -14.74
C LEU A 20 16.37 -25.03 -13.61
N ASN A 21 17.04 -25.11 -12.46
CA ASN A 21 16.82 -24.19 -11.36
C ASN A 21 17.22 -22.76 -11.69
N ASP A 22 18.47 -22.55 -12.11
CA ASP A 22 19.04 -21.21 -12.23
C ASP A 22 18.61 -20.48 -13.51
N ASP A 23 18.58 -21.20 -14.64
CA ASP A 23 18.35 -20.60 -15.95
C ASP A 23 16.85 -20.65 -16.33
N VAL A 24 16.17 -21.77 -16.09
CA VAL A 24 14.80 -21.94 -16.52
C VAL A 24 13.84 -21.42 -15.45
N LEU A 25 13.91 -21.95 -14.22
CA LEU A 25 12.97 -21.53 -13.18
C LEU A 25 13.15 -20.03 -12.83
N PHE A 26 14.36 -19.65 -12.41
CA PHE A 26 14.60 -18.26 -11.99
C PHE A 26 14.96 -17.33 -13.14
N GLY A 27 15.52 -17.83 -14.25
CA GLY A 27 15.90 -17.01 -15.41
C GLY A 27 14.81 -16.81 -16.44
N GLU A 28 13.78 -17.66 -16.50
CA GLU A 28 12.71 -17.58 -17.49
C GLU A 28 11.33 -17.53 -16.83
N VAL A 29 10.97 -18.50 -15.96
CA VAL A 29 9.61 -18.59 -15.38
C VAL A 29 9.35 -17.44 -14.42
N TRP A 30 10.30 -17.09 -13.56
CA TRP A 30 10.18 -15.95 -12.65
C TRP A 30 10.22 -14.59 -13.36
N GLU A 31 10.84 -14.51 -14.55
CA GLU A 31 10.93 -13.28 -15.35
C GLU A 31 9.66 -13.01 -16.20
N GLN A 32 8.71 -13.94 -16.26
CA GLN A 32 7.45 -13.71 -16.98
C GLN A 32 6.64 -12.58 -16.33
N GLY A 33 6.18 -11.63 -17.14
CA GLY A 33 5.55 -10.39 -16.68
C GLY A 33 4.03 -10.44 -16.40
N ALA A 34 3.37 -11.61 -16.60
CA ALA A 34 1.91 -11.71 -16.44
C ALA A 34 1.41 -11.48 -15.00
N ILE A 35 2.23 -11.82 -14.01
CA ILE A 35 2.02 -11.51 -12.59
C ILE A 35 3.32 -10.95 -12.02
N ASP A 36 3.20 -10.03 -11.06
CA ASP A 36 4.34 -9.37 -10.42
C ASP A 36 5.13 -10.31 -9.50
N ALA A 37 6.34 -9.90 -9.12
CA ALA A 37 7.22 -10.68 -8.26
C ALA A 37 6.64 -10.93 -6.85
N LYS A 38 5.94 -9.96 -6.30
CA LYS A 38 5.27 -10.06 -4.99
C LYS A 38 4.20 -11.16 -5.01
N THR A 39 3.35 -11.16 -6.03
CA THR A 39 2.32 -12.18 -6.25
C THR A 39 2.93 -13.57 -6.45
N LYS A 40 4.03 -13.68 -7.25
CA LYS A 40 4.76 -14.95 -7.42
C LYS A 40 5.28 -15.48 -6.09
N CYS A 41 5.83 -14.63 -5.23
CA CYS A 41 6.28 -15.02 -3.90
C CYS A 41 5.13 -15.56 -3.04
N ILE A 42 3.97 -14.89 -3.02
CA ILE A 42 2.79 -15.34 -2.27
C ILE A 42 2.32 -16.71 -2.77
N VAL A 43 2.18 -16.87 -4.08
CA VAL A 43 1.78 -18.14 -4.72
C VAL A 43 2.74 -19.26 -4.35
N THR A 44 4.06 -18.99 -4.39
CA THR A 44 5.07 -19.99 -4.03
C THR A 44 4.98 -20.40 -2.57
N VAL A 45 4.84 -19.45 -1.63
CA VAL A 45 4.69 -19.74 -0.21
C VAL A 45 3.44 -20.60 0.05
N VAL A 46 2.29 -20.24 -0.54
CA VAL A 46 1.04 -20.99 -0.39
C VAL A 46 1.16 -22.39 -0.99
N THR A 47 1.80 -22.52 -2.16
CA THR A 47 2.01 -23.82 -2.81
C THR A 47 2.87 -24.74 -1.97
N LEU A 48 4.00 -24.25 -1.43
CA LEU A 48 4.88 -25.02 -0.56
C LEU A 48 4.16 -25.44 0.74
N MET A 49 3.46 -24.50 1.38
CA MET A 49 2.65 -24.79 2.55
C MET A 49 1.61 -25.87 2.26
N ALA A 50 0.85 -25.75 1.16
CA ALA A 50 -0.17 -26.72 0.76
C ALA A 50 0.43 -28.11 0.49
N SER A 51 1.62 -28.17 -0.11
CA SER A 51 2.37 -29.40 -0.35
C SER A 51 3.01 -30.01 0.90
N GLY A 52 2.93 -29.33 2.06
CA GLY A 52 3.51 -29.80 3.32
C GLY A 52 5.00 -29.58 3.44
N ILE A 53 5.59 -28.75 2.57
CA ILE A 53 6.99 -28.33 2.66
C ILE A 53 7.08 -27.17 3.66
N THR A 54 7.55 -27.48 4.86
CA THR A 54 7.63 -26.51 5.98
C THR A 54 9.03 -26.54 6.61
N ASP A 55 10.05 -26.64 5.76
CA ASP A 55 11.46 -26.67 6.12
C ASP A 55 12.20 -25.38 5.68
N SER A 56 13.52 -25.48 5.53
CA SER A 56 14.37 -24.36 5.11
C SER A 56 14.02 -23.82 3.72
N SER A 57 13.42 -24.64 2.84
CA SER A 57 12.99 -24.19 1.50
C SER A 57 11.87 -23.17 1.63
N LEU A 58 10.86 -23.43 2.48
CA LEU A 58 9.80 -22.46 2.72
C LEU A 58 10.33 -21.20 3.42
N ARG A 59 11.28 -21.34 4.37
CA ARG A 59 11.91 -20.17 5.02
C ARG A 59 12.59 -19.26 3.99
N TYR A 60 13.32 -19.82 3.04
CA TYR A 60 13.93 -19.07 1.94
C TYR A 60 12.87 -18.27 1.14
N HIS A 61 11.75 -18.90 0.79
CA HIS A 61 10.68 -18.23 0.05
C HIS A 61 9.95 -17.17 0.87
N LEU A 62 9.84 -17.31 2.21
CA LEU A 62 9.34 -16.26 3.09
C LEU A 62 10.30 -15.06 3.13
N GLN A 63 11.62 -15.29 3.20
CA GLN A 63 12.62 -14.23 3.10
C GLN A 63 12.56 -13.51 1.75
N ASN A 64 12.39 -14.27 0.67
CA ASN A 64 12.23 -13.72 -0.67
C ASN A 64 10.94 -12.90 -0.79
N ALA A 65 9.84 -13.37 -0.21
CA ALA A 65 8.58 -12.63 -0.15
C ALA A 65 8.74 -11.27 0.55
N LYS A 66 9.42 -11.26 1.71
CA LYS A 66 9.74 -10.02 2.41
C LYS A 66 10.59 -9.07 1.56
N ALA A 67 11.61 -9.59 0.88
CA ALA A 67 12.49 -8.80 -0.01
C ALA A 67 11.74 -8.20 -1.22
N HIS A 68 10.63 -8.83 -1.66
CA HIS A 68 9.78 -8.35 -2.73
C HIS A 68 8.53 -7.58 -2.22
N GLY A 69 8.59 -7.03 -1.00
CA GLY A 69 7.58 -6.12 -0.49
C GLY A 69 6.32 -6.78 0.07
N VAL A 70 6.32 -8.10 0.32
CA VAL A 70 5.23 -8.73 1.09
C VAL A 70 5.36 -8.28 2.53
N THR A 71 4.34 -7.59 3.04
CA THR A 71 4.31 -7.15 4.42
C THR A 71 4.00 -8.30 5.38
N ARG A 72 4.26 -8.09 6.67
CA ARG A 72 3.91 -9.06 7.71
C ARG A 72 2.41 -9.33 7.75
N ASP A 73 1.60 -8.28 7.67
CA ASP A 73 0.14 -8.40 7.76
C ASP A 73 -0.44 -9.13 6.54
N GLU A 74 0.10 -8.86 5.34
CA GLU A 74 -0.28 -9.59 4.14
C GLU A 74 0.02 -11.08 4.26
N ILE A 75 1.25 -11.47 4.65
CA ILE A 75 1.59 -12.89 4.74
C ILE A 75 0.82 -13.59 5.86
N VAL A 76 0.53 -12.91 6.96
CA VAL A 76 -0.33 -13.41 8.04
C VAL A 76 -1.75 -13.67 7.53
N ALA A 77 -2.34 -12.72 6.81
CA ALA A 77 -3.67 -12.88 6.21
C ALA A 77 -3.71 -14.01 5.19
N VAL A 78 -2.72 -14.07 4.29
CA VAL A 78 -2.57 -15.12 3.27
C VAL A 78 -2.48 -16.51 3.92
N VAL A 79 -1.61 -16.68 4.91
CA VAL A 79 -1.41 -17.98 5.58
C VAL A 79 -2.62 -18.38 6.41
N THR A 80 -3.29 -17.42 7.06
CA THR A 80 -4.55 -17.67 7.79
C THR A 80 -5.61 -18.19 6.83
N HIS A 81 -5.81 -17.51 5.71
CA HIS A 81 -6.76 -17.94 4.69
C HIS A 81 -6.41 -19.32 4.12
N ALA A 82 -5.16 -19.52 3.71
CA ALA A 82 -4.69 -20.78 3.14
C ALA A 82 -4.82 -21.96 4.11
N ALA A 83 -4.62 -21.74 5.43
CA ALA A 83 -4.74 -22.80 6.45
C ALA A 83 -6.14 -23.44 6.50
N MET A 84 -7.20 -22.68 6.15
CA MET A 84 -8.56 -23.19 6.07
C MET A 84 -8.76 -24.22 4.95
N TYR A 85 -7.95 -24.13 3.88
CA TYR A 85 -8.05 -25.00 2.70
C TYR A 85 -7.03 -26.16 2.70
N CYS A 86 -5.84 -25.93 3.26
CA CYS A 86 -4.74 -26.91 3.20
C CYS A 86 -4.37 -27.53 4.56
N GLY A 87 -5.03 -27.12 5.63
CA GLY A 87 -4.90 -27.72 6.96
C GLY A 87 -4.22 -26.86 8.00
N TRP A 88 -4.87 -26.70 9.15
CA TRP A 88 -4.48 -25.87 10.27
C TRP A 88 -3.07 -26.14 10.82
N PRO A 89 -2.59 -27.39 10.98
CA PRO A 89 -1.23 -27.65 11.44
C PRO A 89 -0.14 -27.11 10.55
N LYS A 90 -0.39 -27.03 9.22
CA LYS A 90 0.56 -26.42 8.27
C LYS A 90 0.66 -24.91 8.50
N GLY A 91 -0.47 -24.24 8.78
CA GLY A 91 -0.48 -22.83 9.18
C GLY A 91 0.41 -22.57 10.38
N TRP A 92 0.28 -23.37 11.45
CA TRP A 92 1.12 -23.26 12.65
C TRP A 92 2.62 -23.38 12.35
N ALA A 93 3.01 -24.29 11.47
CA ALA A 93 4.41 -24.44 11.07
C ALA A 93 4.93 -23.20 10.35
N VAL A 94 4.12 -22.65 9.42
CA VAL A 94 4.49 -21.45 8.66
C VAL A 94 4.53 -20.20 9.55
N PHE A 95 3.59 -20.03 10.49
CA PHE A 95 3.59 -18.90 11.41
C PHE A 95 4.85 -18.83 12.30
N ARG A 96 5.41 -19.97 12.70
CA ARG A 96 6.70 -19.97 13.40
C ARG A 96 7.82 -19.39 12.55
N MET A 97 7.83 -19.69 11.25
CA MET A 97 8.83 -19.15 10.34
C MET A 97 8.58 -17.67 10.01
N ILE A 98 7.31 -17.25 9.90
CA ILE A 98 6.95 -15.83 9.73
C ILE A 98 7.50 -15.01 10.90
N LYS A 99 7.34 -15.50 12.13
CA LYS A 99 7.92 -14.91 13.33
C LYS A 99 9.44 -14.68 13.21
N ASP A 100 10.16 -15.69 12.74
CA ASP A 100 11.61 -15.61 12.58
C ASP A 100 12.02 -14.61 11.45
N VAL A 101 11.21 -14.48 10.41
CA VAL A 101 11.53 -13.65 9.23
C VAL A 101 11.13 -12.18 9.44
N TRP A 102 9.94 -11.91 10.02
CA TRP A 102 9.43 -10.55 10.24
C TRP A 102 9.61 -10.03 11.67
N GLY A 103 9.93 -10.91 12.63
CA GLY A 103 10.06 -10.57 14.04
C GLY A 103 8.75 -10.72 14.82
N ASP A 104 8.85 -10.55 16.15
CA ASP A 104 7.75 -10.67 17.11
C ASP A 104 7.06 -9.34 17.42
N GLU A 105 7.56 -8.23 16.92
CA GLU A 105 6.96 -6.93 17.21
C GLU A 105 5.49 -6.93 16.77
N PRO A 106 4.57 -6.50 17.65
CA PRO A 106 3.19 -6.32 17.27
C PRO A 106 3.14 -5.39 16.05
N ALA A 107 2.20 -5.64 15.14
CA ALA A 107 1.92 -4.66 14.09
C ALA A 107 1.75 -3.30 14.75
N ASP A 108 2.38 -2.26 14.18
CA ASP A 108 2.17 -0.90 14.65
C ASP A 108 0.65 -0.63 14.63
N PRO A 109 0.00 -0.42 15.80
CA PRO A 109 -1.43 -0.18 15.84
C PRO A 109 -1.84 1.09 15.07
N SER A 110 -0.87 1.95 14.75
CA SER A 110 -1.06 3.13 13.89
C SER A 110 -0.83 2.83 12.42
N ALA A 111 -0.31 1.64 12.06
CA ALA A 111 -0.14 1.26 10.67
C ALA A 111 -1.52 1.02 10.03
N PRO A 112 -1.75 1.50 8.81
CA PRO A 112 -3.04 1.36 8.13
C PRO A 112 -3.33 -0.11 7.83
N GLN A 113 -4.18 -0.73 8.64
CA GLN A 113 -4.65 -2.10 8.40
C GLN A 113 -5.58 -2.10 7.18
N GLY A 114 -5.28 -2.97 6.22
CA GLY A 114 -6.09 -3.10 5.01
C GLY A 114 -5.81 -2.06 3.91
N LEU A 115 -4.85 -1.16 4.12
CA LEU A 115 -4.40 -0.26 3.05
C LEU A 115 -3.31 -0.95 2.22
N SER A 116 -3.67 -1.49 1.07
CA SER A 116 -2.71 -2.04 0.10
C SER A 116 -2.33 -0.96 -0.90
N THR A 117 -1.08 -0.52 -0.85
CA THR A 117 -0.55 0.53 -1.72
C THR A 117 0.95 0.38 -1.90
N ASP A 118 1.44 0.74 -3.09
CA ASP A 118 2.87 0.82 -3.39
C ASP A 118 3.48 2.18 -2.99
N PHE A 119 2.64 3.13 -2.53
CA PHE A 119 3.08 4.47 -2.14
C PHE A 119 3.36 4.55 -0.65
N PRO A 120 4.47 5.22 -0.24
CA PRO A 120 4.84 5.36 1.16
C PRO A 120 3.80 6.18 1.93
N MET A 121 3.52 5.79 3.16
CA MET A 121 2.64 6.56 4.06
C MET A 121 3.20 7.94 4.38
N GLY A 122 4.51 8.03 4.54
CA GLY A 122 5.20 9.28 4.87
C GLY A 122 5.30 9.56 6.37
N GLN A 123 5.55 10.82 6.71
CA GLN A 123 5.66 11.29 8.09
C GLN A 123 4.32 11.90 8.55
N PRO A 124 4.05 11.94 9.87
CA PRO A 124 2.91 12.66 10.41
C PRO A 124 2.86 14.09 9.85
N ASN A 125 1.67 14.53 9.46
CA ASN A 125 1.44 15.83 8.82
C ASN A 125 1.22 16.94 9.88
N ASP A 126 2.12 17.00 10.86
CA ASP A 126 1.99 17.89 12.03
C ASP A 126 1.95 19.38 11.67
N ALA A 127 2.64 19.78 10.62
CA ALA A 127 2.68 21.17 10.17
C ALA A 127 1.31 21.70 9.74
N TYR A 128 0.43 20.83 9.28
CA TYR A 128 -0.92 21.18 8.81
C TYR A 128 -2.02 20.61 9.71
N ALA A 129 -1.69 19.95 10.83
CA ALA A 129 -2.63 19.26 11.69
C ALA A 129 -3.84 20.14 12.14
N GLN A 130 -3.63 21.44 12.30
CA GLN A 130 -4.68 22.41 12.64
C GLN A 130 -5.80 22.54 11.58
N TYR A 131 -5.55 22.10 10.35
CA TYR A 131 -6.49 22.14 9.23
C TYR A 131 -7.17 20.80 8.95
N PHE A 132 -7.01 19.83 9.87
CA PHE A 132 -7.56 18.49 9.73
C PHE A 132 -8.35 18.07 10.96
N VAL A 133 -9.40 17.32 10.74
CA VAL A 133 -10.04 16.49 11.76
C VAL A 133 -9.45 15.08 11.61
N GLY A 134 -8.88 14.52 12.67
CA GLY A 134 -8.17 13.24 12.61
C GLY A 134 -6.70 13.38 12.14
N ARG A 135 -6.01 12.25 12.00
CA ARG A 135 -4.58 12.21 11.67
C ARG A 135 -4.35 11.96 10.18
N SER A 136 -3.37 12.64 9.65
CA SER A 136 -2.89 12.45 8.29
C SER A 136 -1.37 12.34 8.25
N TRP A 137 -0.87 11.75 7.18
CA TRP A 137 0.56 11.60 6.90
C TRP A 137 0.85 12.09 5.50
N LEU A 138 2.07 12.58 5.29
CA LEU A 138 2.50 13.15 4.02
C LEU A 138 3.84 12.56 3.60
N ALA A 139 3.90 12.04 2.39
CA ALA A 139 5.13 11.61 1.73
C ALA A 139 5.36 12.44 0.47
N PRO A 140 6.33 13.36 0.43
CA PRO A 140 6.70 14.06 -0.79
C PRO A 140 7.12 13.07 -1.89
N LEU A 141 6.69 13.30 -3.12
CA LEU A 141 6.99 12.45 -4.26
C LEU A 141 7.80 13.22 -5.30
N GLY A 142 8.92 12.62 -5.71
CA GLY A 142 9.75 13.15 -6.78
C GLY A 142 10.44 14.48 -6.44
N ASP A 143 10.59 15.34 -7.45
CA ASP A 143 11.23 16.65 -7.29
C ASP A 143 10.30 17.61 -6.50
N PRO A 144 10.81 18.35 -5.49
CA PRO A 144 10.03 19.32 -4.74
C PRO A 144 9.33 20.40 -5.60
N GLN A 145 9.84 20.67 -6.80
CA GLN A 145 9.21 21.60 -7.74
C GLN A 145 7.89 21.11 -8.32
N LEU A 146 7.63 19.80 -8.27
CA LEU A 146 6.38 19.22 -8.76
C LEU A 146 5.20 19.47 -7.83
N GLY A 147 5.43 19.85 -6.58
CA GLY A 147 4.36 19.99 -5.60
C GLY A 147 3.51 18.72 -5.43
N ALA A 148 4.16 17.55 -5.53
CA ALA A 148 3.50 16.25 -5.48
C ALA A 148 3.74 15.57 -4.14
N ALA A 149 2.68 15.04 -3.53
CA ALA A 149 2.79 14.26 -2.31
C ALA A 149 1.75 13.14 -2.29
N ASN A 150 2.13 12.00 -1.71
CA ASN A 150 1.17 11.00 -1.29
C ASN A 150 0.64 11.39 0.09
N VAL A 151 -0.67 11.56 0.19
CA VAL A 151 -1.37 11.92 1.43
C VAL A 151 -2.16 10.71 1.91
N THR A 152 -1.93 10.34 3.17
CA THR A 152 -2.62 9.23 3.82
C THR A 152 -3.49 9.75 4.93
N PHE A 153 -4.76 9.38 4.94
CA PHE A 153 -5.77 9.74 5.95
C PHE A 153 -6.20 8.49 6.71
N GLU A 154 -6.23 8.58 8.05
CA GLU A 154 -6.88 7.54 8.87
C GLU A 154 -8.40 7.55 8.67
N PRO A 155 -9.12 6.47 9.02
CA PRO A 155 -10.58 6.44 8.97
C PRO A 155 -11.20 7.65 9.66
N GLY A 156 -12.12 8.34 8.97
CA GLY A 156 -12.77 9.54 9.47
C GLY A 156 -11.96 10.84 9.34
N CYS A 157 -10.70 10.78 8.97
CA CYS A 157 -9.88 11.97 8.79
C CYS A 157 -10.30 12.76 7.55
N ARG A 158 -10.42 14.05 7.69
CA ARG A 158 -10.75 14.99 6.62
C ARG A 158 -10.07 16.33 6.82
N ASN A 159 -9.75 17.01 5.72
CA ASN A 159 -9.26 18.38 5.79
C ASN A 159 -10.42 19.38 5.91
N ASN A 160 -10.08 20.60 6.32
CA ASN A 160 -11.02 21.72 6.31
C ASN A 160 -11.43 22.08 4.88
N TRP A 161 -12.51 22.81 4.75
CA TRP A 161 -12.79 23.56 3.53
C TRP A 161 -11.59 24.44 3.19
N HIS A 162 -11.22 24.46 1.92
CA HIS A 162 -10.10 25.27 1.44
C HIS A 162 -10.25 25.62 -0.02
N ILE A 163 -9.44 26.57 -0.46
CA ILE A 163 -9.41 27.09 -1.84
C ILE A 163 -7.96 27.13 -2.28
N HIS A 164 -7.71 26.70 -3.52
CA HIS A 164 -6.45 26.94 -4.22
C HIS A 164 -6.61 28.15 -5.12
N HIS A 165 -5.91 29.23 -4.79
CA HIS A 165 -5.94 30.46 -5.58
C HIS A 165 -4.99 30.39 -6.77
N LYS A 166 -5.43 30.82 -7.95
CA LYS A 166 -4.69 30.90 -9.22
C LYS A 166 -4.24 29.54 -9.78
N GLY A 167 -3.68 28.68 -8.97
CA GLY A 167 -3.40 27.29 -9.29
C GLY A 167 -4.60 26.40 -8.98
N GLY A 168 -4.48 25.13 -9.28
CA GLY A 168 -5.50 24.13 -8.93
C GLY A 168 -4.85 22.95 -8.22
N GLN A 169 -5.64 21.88 -8.05
CA GLN A 169 -5.13 20.63 -7.51
C GLN A 169 -5.66 19.44 -8.31
N VAL A 170 -4.83 18.40 -8.43
CA VAL A 170 -5.29 17.10 -8.94
C VAL A 170 -5.10 16.07 -7.84
N LEU A 171 -6.15 15.30 -7.56
CA LEU A 171 -6.10 14.14 -6.68
C LEU A 171 -6.15 12.87 -7.53
N ILE A 172 -5.23 11.94 -7.29
CA ILE A 172 -5.22 10.61 -7.89
C ILE A 172 -5.35 9.61 -6.75
N CYS A 173 -6.50 8.95 -6.64
CA CYS A 173 -6.77 8.01 -5.57
C CYS A 173 -6.03 6.70 -5.79
N VAL A 174 -5.22 6.26 -4.83
CA VAL A 174 -4.34 5.09 -4.97
C VAL A 174 -4.72 3.94 -4.05
N ALA A 175 -5.36 4.20 -2.90
CA ALA A 175 -5.81 3.14 -2.00
C ALA A 175 -6.94 3.60 -1.07
N GLY A 176 -7.73 2.63 -0.59
CA GLY A 176 -8.81 2.87 0.35
C GLY A 176 -10.03 3.57 -0.25
N ARG A 177 -10.87 4.15 0.60
CA ARG A 177 -12.09 4.87 0.22
C ARG A 177 -12.15 6.22 0.87
N GLY A 178 -12.63 7.22 0.16
CA GLY A 178 -12.74 8.58 0.65
C GLY A 178 -13.86 9.36 -0.01
N TRP A 179 -13.87 10.65 0.27
CA TRP A 179 -14.85 11.61 -0.20
C TRP A 179 -14.18 12.85 -0.75
N TYR A 180 -14.83 13.48 -1.73
CA TYR A 180 -14.56 14.81 -2.23
C TYR A 180 -15.85 15.59 -2.36
N GLN A 181 -15.84 16.87 -1.97
CA GLN A 181 -17.00 17.74 -2.11
C GLN A 181 -16.58 19.17 -2.44
N GLU A 182 -17.25 19.75 -3.41
CA GLU A 182 -17.24 21.19 -3.67
C GLU A 182 -18.36 21.86 -2.88
N TRP A 183 -18.16 23.13 -2.51
CA TRP A 183 -19.18 23.91 -1.81
C TRP A 183 -20.50 23.93 -2.60
N ASP A 184 -21.61 23.79 -1.88
CA ASP A 184 -22.99 23.74 -2.43
C ASP A 184 -23.24 22.59 -3.45
N LYS A 185 -22.37 21.56 -3.50
CA LYS A 185 -22.60 20.38 -4.32
C LYS A 185 -22.63 19.10 -3.46
N PRO A 186 -23.27 18.03 -3.96
CA PRO A 186 -23.23 16.75 -3.28
C PRO A 186 -21.81 16.19 -3.22
N ALA A 187 -21.48 15.49 -2.13
CA ALA A 187 -20.21 14.79 -2.01
C ALA A 187 -20.13 13.63 -3.02
N ARG A 188 -18.91 13.39 -3.51
CA ARG A 188 -18.57 12.29 -4.42
C ARG A 188 -17.70 11.28 -3.68
N ALA A 189 -18.08 10.01 -3.71
CA ALA A 189 -17.23 8.91 -3.24
C ALA A 189 -16.00 8.75 -4.14
N LEU A 190 -14.86 8.44 -3.53
CA LEU A 190 -13.58 8.23 -4.18
C LEU A 190 -13.02 6.86 -3.82
N GLY A 191 -12.42 6.19 -4.83
CA GLY A 191 -11.70 4.94 -4.67
C GLY A 191 -10.47 4.86 -5.58
N PRO A 192 -9.67 3.79 -5.49
CA PRO A 192 -8.48 3.62 -6.30
C PRO A 192 -8.77 3.73 -7.81
N GLY A 193 -7.98 4.55 -8.51
CA GLY A 193 -8.15 4.85 -9.93
C GLY A 193 -8.99 6.09 -10.22
N ASP A 194 -9.72 6.65 -9.24
CA ASP A 194 -10.41 7.90 -9.43
C ASP A 194 -9.43 9.07 -9.53
N VAL A 195 -9.75 10.01 -10.43
CA VAL A 195 -9.02 11.27 -10.59
C VAL A 195 -10.01 12.43 -10.43
N VAL A 196 -9.61 13.40 -9.61
CA VAL A 196 -10.34 14.65 -9.42
C VAL A 196 -9.44 15.81 -9.82
N SER A 197 -9.88 16.58 -10.83
CA SER A 197 -9.26 17.87 -11.16
C SER A 197 -10.04 18.99 -10.50
N ILE A 198 -9.39 19.72 -9.62
CA ILE A 198 -9.96 20.82 -8.86
C ILE A 198 -9.47 22.12 -9.47
N PRO A 199 -10.35 22.90 -10.13
CA PRO A 199 -9.98 24.19 -10.71
C PRO A 199 -9.56 25.20 -9.63
N PRO A 200 -8.82 26.25 -10.01
CA PRO A 200 -8.60 27.38 -9.14
C PRO A 200 -9.91 27.99 -8.60
N GLU A 201 -9.86 28.58 -7.42
CA GLU A 201 -10.97 29.31 -6.77
C GLU A 201 -12.16 28.42 -6.37
N VAL A 202 -12.07 27.09 -6.46
CA VAL A 202 -13.12 26.19 -6.01
C VAL A 202 -12.93 25.89 -4.53
N LYS A 203 -13.92 26.27 -3.70
CA LYS A 203 -14.00 25.88 -2.30
C LYS A 203 -14.38 24.40 -2.21
N HIS A 204 -13.53 23.58 -1.60
CA HIS A 204 -13.70 22.13 -1.53
C HIS A 204 -13.05 21.54 -0.28
N TRP A 205 -13.38 20.29 -0.01
CA TRP A 205 -12.68 19.44 0.94
C TRP A 205 -12.57 18.00 0.39
N HIS A 206 -11.67 17.22 0.98
CA HIS A 206 -11.58 15.77 0.77
C HIS A 206 -11.14 15.07 2.06
N GLY A 207 -11.44 13.77 2.16
CA GLY A 207 -11.16 13.01 3.37
C GLY A 207 -11.38 11.51 3.19
N ALA A 208 -11.01 10.73 4.19
CA ALA A 208 -11.27 9.30 4.26
C ALA A 208 -12.76 9.03 4.54
N ALA A 209 -13.25 7.85 4.19
CA ALA A 209 -14.53 7.35 4.69
C ALA A 209 -14.41 6.99 6.19
N ALA A 210 -15.53 6.94 6.91
CA ALA A 210 -15.54 6.73 8.35
C ALA A 210 -14.91 5.39 8.79
N ASP A 211 -14.96 4.40 7.92
CA ASP A 211 -14.53 3.02 8.16
C ASP A 211 -13.33 2.59 7.29
N SER A 212 -12.70 3.51 6.56
CA SER A 212 -11.62 3.18 5.63
C SER A 212 -10.48 4.17 5.70
N TRP A 213 -9.26 3.67 5.68
CA TRP A 213 -8.11 4.46 5.30
C TRP A 213 -8.30 4.99 3.87
N PHE A 214 -7.70 6.12 3.57
CA PHE A 214 -7.73 6.72 2.24
C PHE A 214 -6.36 7.27 1.86
N GLN A 215 -5.92 6.95 0.67
CA GLN A 215 -4.64 7.42 0.16
C GLN A 215 -4.79 7.98 -1.25
N HIS A 216 -4.24 9.16 -1.47
CA HIS A 216 -4.25 9.81 -2.77
C HIS A 216 -2.95 10.58 -3.00
N ILE A 217 -2.56 10.68 -4.25
CA ILE A 217 -1.50 11.59 -4.67
C ILE A 217 -2.15 12.95 -4.89
N ALA A 218 -1.69 13.95 -4.16
CA ALA A 218 -2.06 15.34 -4.35
C ALA A 218 -0.99 16.02 -5.23
N LEU A 219 -1.40 16.62 -6.33
CA LEU A 219 -0.56 17.37 -7.25
C LEU A 219 -1.02 18.82 -7.23
N ALA A 220 -0.14 19.74 -6.85
CA ALA A 220 -0.42 21.16 -7.06
C ALA A 220 -0.27 21.50 -8.55
N VAL A 221 -1.23 22.23 -9.10
CA VAL A 221 -1.10 22.82 -10.43
C VAL A 221 -0.42 24.18 -10.25
N PRO A 222 0.84 24.35 -10.69
CA PRO A 222 1.59 25.56 -10.40
C PRO A 222 1.04 26.75 -11.18
N ALA A 223 0.95 27.90 -10.53
CA ALA A 223 0.65 29.18 -11.14
C ALA A 223 1.41 30.31 -10.44
N GLU A 224 1.67 31.40 -11.15
CA GLU A 224 2.38 32.55 -10.55
C GLU A 224 1.56 33.17 -9.41
N GLY A 225 2.13 33.11 -8.20
CA GLY A 225 1.50 33.59 -6.97
C GLY A 225 0.34 32.69 -6.50
N ASP A 226 0.41 31.38 -6.76
CA ASP A 226 -0.49 30.39 -6.21
C ASP A 226 -0.40 30.35 -4.68
N SER A 227 -1.49 30.03 -4.03
CA SER A 227 -1.59 29.88 -2.57
C SER A 227 -2.78 29.00 -2.20
N ALA A 228 -2.78 28.48 -0.99
CA ALA A 228 -3.92 27.78 -0.40
C ALA A 228 -4.52 28.62 0.75
N GLU A 229 -5.82 28.81 0.72
CA GLU A 229 -6.59 29.43 1.80
C GLU A 229 -7.36 28.35 2.55
N TRP A 230 -7.08 28.22 3.85
CA TRP A 230 -7.75 27.28 4.74
C TRP A 230 -8.92 27.98 5.43
N LEU A 231 -10.07 27.35 5.39
CA LEU A 231 -11.34 27.86 5.91
C LEU A 231 -11.84 27.03 7.09
N GLU A 232 -13.15 27.05 7.34
CA GLU A 232 -13.80 26.34 8.43
C GLU A 232 -13.68 24.81 8.30
N PRO A 233 -13.71 24.09 9.42
CA PRO A 233 -13.81 22.62 9.39
C PRO A 233 -15.11 22.14 8.73
N VAL A 234 -15.07 20.98 8.09
CA VAL A 234 -16.28 20.25 7.68
C VAL A 234 -17.04 19.83 8.93
N SER A 235 -18.32 20.17 9.01
CA SER A 235 -19.12 19.82 10.18
C SER A 235 -19.22 18.31 10.37
N GLN A 236 -19.40 17.87 11.61
CA GLN A 236 -19.60 16.44 11.89
C GLN A 236 -20.91 15.94 11.28
N GLU A 237 -21.95 16.75 11.30
CA GLU A 237 -23.27 16.44 10.74
C GLU A 237 -23.20 16.22 9.22
N ASP A 238 -22.51 17.13 8.48
CA ASP A 238 -22.34 17.00 7.03
C ASP A 238 -21.52 15.76 6.67
N TYR A 239 -20.50 15.45 7.47
CA TYR A 239 -19.64 14.28 7.22
C TYR A 239 -20.36 12.95 7.54
N GLU A 240 -21.09 12.85 8.65
CA GLU A 240 -21.84 11.63 9.03
C GLU A 240 -23.01 11.33 8.07
N GLY A 241 -23.49 12.33 7.35
CA GLY A 241 -24.52 12.16 6.33
C GLY A 241 -24.04 11.54 5.00
N LEU A 242 -22.76 11.16 4.89
CA LEU A 242 -22.15 10.65 3.65
C LEU A 242 -22.09 9.11 3.55
N GLU A 243 -22.87 8.36 4.30
CA GLU A 243 -22.94 6.89 4.24
C GLU A 243 -23.63 6.36 2.99
#